data_8a3b21ad186543e574d2f42f3520f635
#
_entry.id   8a3b21ad186543e574d2f42f3520f635
#
_cell.length_a   1.000
_cell.length_b   1.000
_cell.length_c   1.000
_cell.angle_alpha   90.00
_cell.angle_beta   90.00
_cell.angle_gamma   90.00
#
_symmetry.space_group_name_H-M   'P 1'
#
loop_
_entity.id
_entity.type
_entity.pdbx_description
1 polymer ?
#
loop_
_entity_poly.entity_id
_entity_poly.type
_entity_poly.pdbx_seq_one_letter_code
_entity_poly.pdbx_strand_id
1 'polypeptide(L)'
;LFAASLTGHRGVSQGEPVPVRVTMTPLVYTYYIRCEFSEGAEHIVLMRGALEGMARGVYLTTGHTTAETCNVLFEGERTPFGAQALVRSFGVPDHRNGHFNRGGEAGREYRINLEFRLRNGKTKTFNLDITPQMSEAPQGGVITVCGLVITPEEASGNASGFDVEVEDWGEFEDIPLVF
;
A
#
# COMPACT_ATOMS: atom_id res chain seq x y z
N LEU A 1 -14.59 -0.91 -2.03
CA LEU A 1 -15.47 -0.86 -0.88
C LEU A 1 -16.03 0.55 -0.73
N PHE A 2 -17.34 0.66 -0.54
CA PHE A 2 -18.03 1.92 -0.31
C PHE A 2 -18.90 1.79 0.94
N ALA A 3 -19.09 2.88 1.66
CA ALA A 3 -20.00 2.94 2.78
C ALA A 3 -20.83 4.22 2.78
N ALA A 4 -21.97 4.15 3.43
CA ALA A 4 -22.78 5.30 3.77
C ALA A 4 -23.43 5.07 5.12
N SER A 5 -23.62 6.12 5.89
CA SER A 5 -24.31 6.09 7.17
C SER A 5 -25.49 7.05 7.16
N LEU A 6 -26.63 6.58 7.61
CA LEU A 6 -27.83 7.39 7.79
C LEU A 6 -28.16 7.45 9.27
N THR A 7 -28.06 8.64 9.85
CA THR A 7 -28.41 8.90 11.26
C THR A 7 -29.73 9.67 11.35
N GLY A 8 -30.47 9.45 12.44
CA GLY A 8 -31.71 10.17 12.71
C GLY A 8 -32.93 9.77 11.87
N HIS A 9 -32.84 8.65 11.13
CA HIS A 9 -34.01 8.14 10.41
C HIS A 9 -35.09 7.66 11.39
N ARG A 10 -36.26 8.26 11.32
CA ARG A 10 -37.44 7.78 12.04
C ARG A 10 -38.35 7.05 11.07
N GLY A 11 -38.68 5.82 11.40
CA GLY A 11 -39.70 5.07 10.66
C GLY A 11 -41.03 5.82 10.64
N VAL A 12 -41.64 5.94 9.47
CA VAL A 12 -42.99 6.51 9.34
C VAL A 12 -43.99 5.36 9.49
N SER A 13 -44.84 5.45 10.47
CA SER A 13 -45.95 4.51 10.59
C SER A 13 -47.03 4.87 9.56
N GLN A 14 -47.36 3.98 8.66
CA GLN A 14 -48.47 4.05 7.69
C GLN A 14 -48.57 5.39 6.94
N GLY A 15 -47.86 5.48 5.83
CA GLY A 15 -47.89 6.61 4.93
C GLY A 15 -47.22 6.25 3.58
N GLU A 16 -47.18 7.20 2.68
CA GLU A 16 -46.45 7.06 1.41
C GLU A 16 -44.97 6.76 1.65
N PRO A 17 -44.33 5.95 0.79
CA PRO A 17 -42.89 5.66 0.88
C PRO A 17 -42.10 6.97 0.85
N VAL A 18 -41.28 7.20 1.88
CA VAL A 18 -40.37 8.34 1.90
C VAL A 18 -39.07 7.94 1.19
N PRO A 19 -38.71 8.60 0.07
CA PRO A 19 -37.48 8.30 -0.61
C PRO A 19 -36.27 8.72 0.22
N VAL A 20 -35.36 7.77 0.50
CA VAL A 20 -34.10 8.03 1.20
C VAL A 20 -33.00 8.08 0.16
N ARG A 21 -32.34 9.23 0.02
CA ARG A 21 -31.18 9.39 -0.83
C ARG A 21 -29.90 9.21 0.00
N VAL A 22 -29.06 8.28 -0.39
CA VAL A 22 -27.81 7.98 0.32
C VAL A 22 -26.64 8.18 -0.63
N THR A 23 -25.66 8.97 -0.22
CA THR A 23 -24.41 9.15 -0.97
C THR A 23 -23.38 8.17 -0.46
N MET A 24 -22.88 7.31 -1.34
CA MET A 24 -21.83 6.33 -1.02
C MET A 24 -20.46 6.98 -1.15
N THR A 25 -19.60 6.74 -0.17
CA THR A 25 -18.23 7.26 -0.14
C THR A 25 -17.24 6.10 -0.27
N PRO A 26 -16.18 6.22 -1.09
CA PRO A 26 -15.15 5.20 -1.18
C PRO A 26 -14.37 5.13 0.13
N LEU A 27 -14.09 3.91 0.58
CA LEU A 27 -13.28 3.64 1.79
C LEU A 27 -11.94 2.98 1.46
N VAL A 28 -11.76 2.55 0.22
CA VAL A 28 -10.52 1.94 -0.27
C VAL A 28 -9.98 2.79 -1.40
N TYR A 29 -8.73 3.13 -1.28
CA TYR A 29 -7.99 3.93 -2.23
C TYR A 29 -6.99 3.06 -2.97
N THR A 30 -6.65 3.46 -4.19
CA THR A 30 -5.69 2.75 -5.04
C THR A 30 -4.45 3.60 -5.22
N TYR A 31 -3.30 2.99 -4.95
CA TYR A 31 -1.99 3.54 -5.23
C TYR A 31 -1.39 2.80 -6.43
N TYR A 32 -0.95 3.54 -7.42
CA TYR A 32 -0.21 3.02 -8.54
C TYR A 32 1.28 3.20 -8.26
N ILE A 33 1.97 2.10 -7.99
CA ILE A 33 3.41 2.08 -7.74
C ILE A 33 4.11 1.93 -9.09
N ARG A 34 5.00 2.84 -9.41
CA ARG A 34 5.81 2.83 -10.61
C ARG A 34 7.29 2.86 -10.25
N CYS A 35 8.01 1.80 -10.61
CA CYS A 35 9.43 1.65 -10.38
C CYS A 35 10.19 1.80 -11.70
N GLU A 36 11.01 2.84 -11.80
CA GLU A 36 11.81 3.15 -12.99
C GLU A 36 13.28 2.85 -12.74
N PHE A 37 13.84 2.00 -13.58
CA PHE A 37 15.23 1.60 -13.53
C PHE A 37 16.02 2.39 -14.56
N SER A 38 17.16 2.94 -14.15
CA SER A 38 18.13 3.55 -15.05
C SER A 38 18.92 2.47 -15.79
N GLU A 39 19.19 1.34 -15.12
CA GLU A 39 19.92 0.20 -15.67
C GLU A 39 19.38 -1.12 -15.11
N GLY A 40 19.40 -2.18 -15.92
CA GLY A 40 19.17 -3.56 -15.50
C GLY A 40 17.71 -3.99 -15.38
N ALA A 41 16.75 -3.17 -15.83
CA ALA A 41 15.32 -3.52 -15.82
C ALA A 41 15.00 -4.85 -16.54
N GLU A 42 15.78 -5.20 -17.55
CA GLU A 42 15.63 -6.44 -18.35
C GLU A 42 15.91 -7.70 -17.52
N HIS A 43 16.63 -7.59 -16.42
CA HIS A 43 16.96 -8.72 -15.55
C HIS A 43 15.86 -9.04 -14.54
N ILE A 44 14.85 -8.19 -14.37
CA ILE A 44 13.75 -8.39 -13.44
C ILE A 44 12.82 -9.50 -13.93
N VAL A 45 12.47 -10.42 -13.05
CA VAL A 45 11.49 -11.49 -13.28
C VAL A 45 10.21 -11.24 -12.49
N LEU A 46 10.36 -10.84 -11.23
CA LEU A 46 9.26 -10.65 -10.28
C LEU A 46 9.54 -9.42 -9.42
N MET A 47 8.50 -8.68 -9.12
CA MET A 47 8.49 -7.61 -8.11
C MET A 47 7.53 -7.99 -7.00
N ARG A 48 7.98 -7.82 -5.77
CA ARG A 48 7.15 -7.82 -4.56
C ARG A 48 7.44 -6.57 -3.76
N GLY A 49 6.52 -6.21 -2.88
CA GLY A 49 6.78 -5.07 -2.02
C GLY A 49 5.81 -5.00 -0.85
N ALA A 50 6.13 -4.10 0.06
CA ALA A 50 5.30 -3.71 1.18
C ALA A 50 5.19 -2.18 1.21
N LEU A 51 3.97 -1.68 1.29
CA LEU A 51 3.68 -0.28 1.54
C LEU A 51 3.42 -0.13 3.04
N GLU A 52 4.33 0.52 3.74
CA GLU A 52 4.35 0.62 5.21
C GLU A 52 3.68 1.90 5.71
N GLY A 53 3.18 1.85 6.95
CA GLY A 53 2.55 3.00 7.59
C GLY A 53 1.10 3.26 7.17
N MET A 54 0.45 2.33 6.47
CA MET A 54 -0.92 2.49 6.01
C MET A 54 -1.91 2.25 7.14
N ALA A 55 -3.10 2.86 7.05
CA ALA A 55 -4.16 2.63 8.03
C ALA A 55 -4.61 1.17 8.06
N ARG A 56 -4.64 0.58 9.27
CA ARG A 56 -5.07 -0.81 9.47
C ARG A 56 -6.57 -1.01 9.28
N GLY A 57 -7.36 0.01 9.56
CA GLY A 57 -8.82 -0.07 9.50
C GLY A 57 -9.49 1.24 9.20
N VAL A 58 -10.80 1.18 8.98
CA VAL A 58 -11.66 2.33 8.74
C VAL A 58 -13.01 2.14 9.44
N TYR A 59 -13.50 3.19 10.09
CA TYR A 59 -14.84 3.20 10.69
C TYR A 59 -15.88 3.41 9.59
N LEU A 60 -16.72 2.41 9.34
CA LEU A 60 -17.70 2.41 8.25
C LEU A 60 -18.71 3.56 8.35
N THR A 61 -19.05 3.97 9.57
CA THR A 61 -20.03 5.02 9.83
C THR A 61 -19.54 6.43 9.54
N THR A 62 -18.24 6.66 9.72
CA THR A 62 -17.63 7.99 9.61
C THR A 62 -16.66 8.12 8.44
N GLY A 63 -16.17 6.99 7.90
CA GLY A 63 -15.07 6.96 6.92
C GLY A 63 -13.72 7.38 7.51
N HIS A 64 -13.61 7.51 8.84
CA HIS A 64 -12.37 7.85 9.51
C HIS A 64 -11.48 6.61 9.62
N THR A 65 -10.22 6.73 9.26
CA THR A 65 -9.25 5.63 9.39
C THR A 65 -8.73 5.53 10.83
N THR A 66 -8.33 4.34 11.23
CA THR A 66 -7.76 4.11 12.55
C THR A 66 -6.37 4.72 12.67
N ALA A 67 -5.92 4.99 13.90
CA ALA A 67 -4.55 5.43 14.20
C ALA A 67 -3.52 4.30 14.03
N GLU A 68 -3.99 3.06 14.13
CA GLU A 68 -3.15 1.87 13.97
C GLU A 68 -2.68 1.73 12.53
N THR A 69 -1.41 1.35 12.37
CA THR A 69 -0.79 1.15 11.06
C THR A 69 -0.66 -0.33 10.72
N CYS A 70 -0.51 -0.60 9.44
CA CYS A 70 -0.16 -1.91 8.92
C CYS A 70 0.72 -1.78 7.67
N ASN A 71 1.31 -2.91 7.29
CA ASN A 71 2.01 -3.04 6.02
C ASN A 71 1.08 -3.72 5.02
N VAL A 72 0.96 -3.12 3.83
CA VAL A 72 0.16 -3.67 2.74
C VAL A 72 1.09 -4.33 1.75
N LEU A 73 1.07 -5.66 1.74
CA LEU A 73 1.88 -6.44 0.81
C LEU A 73 1.27 -6.42 -0.60
N PHE A 74 2.13 -6.42 -1.60
CA PHE A 74 1.72 -6.44 -2.99
C PHE A 74 2.71 -7.16 -3.88
N GLU A 75 2.21 -7.61 -5.03
CA GLU A 75 3.03 -8.10 -6.14
C GLU A 75 2.86 -7.16 -7.32
N GLY A 76 3.91 -7.01 -8.10
CA GLY A 76 3.92 -6.17 -9.28
C GLY A 76 4.31 -6.95 -10.52
N GLU A 77 4.03 -6.34 -11.64
CA GLU A 77 4.37 -6.85 -12.96
C GLU A 77 5.55 -6.09 -13.59
N ARG A 78 6.30 -6.79 -14.42
CA ARG A 78 7.39 -6.20 -15.16
C ARG A 78 6.87 -5.31 -16.27
N THR A 79 7.54 -4.19 -16.48
CA THR A 79 7.33 -3.27 -17.60
C THR A 79 8.63 -3.01 -18.35
N PRO A 80 8.61 -2.38 -19.53
CA PRO A 80 9.83 -2.02 -20.25
C PRO A 80 10.76 -1.07 -19.47
N PHE A 81 10.23 -0.26 -18.56
CA PHE A 81 10.98 0.69 -17.74
C PHE A 81 11.36 0.16 -16.35
N GLY A 82 10.90 -1.05 -16.00
CA GLY A 82 11.15 -1.65 -14.70
C GLY A 82 9.98 -2.50 -14.22
N ALA A 83 9.18 -1.97 -13.28
CA ALA A 83 8.03 -2.68 -12.75
C ALA A 83 6.93 -1.72 -12.27
N GLN A 84 5.71 -2.25 -12.15
CA GLN A 84 4.55 -1.52 -11.66
C GLN A 84 3.64 -2.41 -10.81
N ALA A 85 2.88 -1.80 -9.91
CA ALA A 85 1.88 -2.49 -9.11
C ALA A 85 0.67 -1.60 -8.80
N LEU A 86 -0.48 -2.22 -8.58
CA LEU A 86 -1.68 -1.57 -8.03
C LEU A 86 -1.89 -2.05 -6.59
N VAL A 87 -1.82 -1.13 -5.65
CA VAL A 87 -1.99 -1.40 -4.22
C VAL A 87 -3.28 -0.78 -3.73
N ARG A 88 -4.07 -1.53 -2.99
CA ARG A 88 -5.32 -1.06 -2.39
C ARG A 88 -5.18 -1.02 -0.89
N SER A 89 -5.50 0.13 -0.28
CA SER A 89 -5.49 0.30 1.17
C SER A 89 -6.60 1.25 1.63
N PHE A 90 -6.75 1.40 2.93
CA PHE A 90 -7.65 2.41 3.50
C PHE A 90 -7.05 3.83 3.47
N GLY A 91 -5.84 4.00 2.95
CA GLY A 91 -5.13 5.26 2.93
C GLY A 91 -4.27 5.48 4.17
N VAL A 92 -4.02 6.74 4.50
CA VAL A 92 -3.20 7.12 5.65
C VAL A 92 -4.00 7.05 6.97
N PRO A 93 -3.33 6.79 8.12
CA PRO A 93 -3.97 6.74 9.43
C PRO A 93 -4.52 8.10 9.90
N ASP A 94 -5.49 8.07 10.81
CA ASP A 94 -6.15 9.25 11.42
C ASP A 94 -6.74 10.23 10.41
N HIS A 95 -7.16 9.72 9.29
CA HIS A 95 -7.72 10.51 8.20
C HIS A 95 -9.25 10.47 8.23
N ARG A 96 -9.88 11.65 8.12
CA ARG A 96 -11.33 11.79 7.91
C ARG A 96 -11.62 11.98 6.43
N ASN A 97 -12.60 11.26 5.94
CA ASN A 97 -13.02 11.35 4.55
C ASN A 97 -13.38 12.81 4.17
N GLY A 98 -12.70 13.35 3.18
CA GLY A 98 -12.88 14.73 2.70
C GLY A 98 -12.19 15.83 3.50
N HIS A 99 -11.54 15.52 4.63
CA HIS A 99 -10.76 16.50 5.41
C HIS A 99 -9.35 15.99 5.63
N PHE A 100 -8.48 16.34 4.72
CA PHE A 100 -7.08 16.08 4.86
C PHE A 100 -6.42 17.23 5.62
N ASN A 101 -6.01 16.98 6.86
CA ASN A 101 -5.05 17.85 7.51
C ASN A 101 -3.71 17.64 6.79
N ARG A 102 -3.26 18.62 6.03
CA ARG A 102 -1.95 18.65 5.35
C ARG A 102 -0.74 18.50 6.27
N GLY A 103 -0.96 18.43 7.56
CA GLY A 103 -0.01 18.04 8.57
C GLY A 103 -0.52 16.76 9.21
N GLY A 104 -0.47 15.63 8.50
CA GLY A 104 -0.46 14.33 9.18
C GLY A 104 0.52 14.44 10.32
N GLU A 105 0.24 13.85 11.51
CA GLU A 105 1.05 14.06 12.72
C GLU A 105 2.51 14.21 12.37
N ALA A 106 3.08 15.37 12.70
CA ALA A 106 4.47 15.69 12.39
C ALA A 106 5.35 14.55 12.92
N GLY A 107 5.93 13.74 12.01
CA GLY A 107 6.78 12.63 12.36
C GLY A 107 6.33 11.24 11.87
N ARG A 108 5.21 11.09 11.17
CA ARG A 108 4.89 9.80 10.52
C ARG A 108 5.71 9.62 9.25
N GLU A 109 6.41 8.51 9.19
CA GLU A 109 7.15 8.08 8.01
C GLU A 109 6.35 7.01 7.26
N TYR A 110 6.31 7.14 5.94
CA TYR A 110 5.78 6.15 5.04
C TYR A 110 6.94 5.58 4.22
N ARG A 111 7.06 4.28 4.23
CA ARG A 111 8.14 3.59 3.52
C ARG A 111 7.58 2.63 2.49
N ILE A 112 8.36 2.39 1.46
CA ILE A 112 8.12 1.32 0.52
C ILE A 112 9.32 0.38 0.51
N ASN A 113 9.07 -0.88 0.82
CA ASN A 113 10.03 -1.94 0.66
C ASN A 113 9.75 -2.65 -0.66
N LEU A 114 10.75 -2.76 -1.49
CA LEU A 114 10.68 -3.38 -2.80
C LEU A 114 11.69 -4.52 -2.90
N GLU A 115 11.23 -5.65 -3.37
CA GLU A 115 12.03 -6.84 -3.65
C GLU A 115 11.90 -7.19 -5.13
N PHE A 116 13.01 -7.25 -5.82
CA PHE A 116 13.09 -7.65 -7.22
C PHE A 116 13.87 -8.96 -7.36
N ARG A 117 13.20 -10.00 -7.82
CA ARG A 117 13.86 -11.25 -8.19
C ARG A 117 14.43 -11.13 -9.59
N LEU A 118 15.71 -11.45 -9.73
CA LEU A 118 16.45 -11.37 -10.98
C LEU A 118 16.45 -12.73 -11.71
N ARG A 119 16.76 -12.71 -13.01
CA ARG A 119 16.82 -13.92 -13.85
C ARG A 119 17.87 -14.93 -13.38
N ASN A 120 18.94 -14.47 -12.74
CA ASN A 120 19.97 -15.33 -12.16
C ASN A 120 19.57 -15.92 -10.79
N GLY A 121 18.36 -15.66 -10.32
CA GLY A 121 17.81 -16.15 -9.05
C GLY A 121 18.18 -15.30 -7.83
N LYS A 122 19.03 -14.28 -7.96
CA LYS A 122 19.33 -13.34 -6.89
C LYS A 122 18.15 -12.39 -6.64
N THR A 123 18.13 -11.81 -5.45
CA THR A 123 17.15 -10.80 -5.06
C THR A 123 17.83 -9.46 -4.82
N LYS A 124 17.24 -8.39 -5.32
CA LYS A 124 17.65 -7.00 -5.05
C LYS A 124 16.55 -6.32 -4.27
N THR A 125 16.91 -5.68 -3.17
CA THR A 125 15.95 -4.99 -2.29
C THR A 125 16.22 -3.49 -2.24
N PHE A 126 15.15 -2.71 -2.05
CA PHE A 126 15.22 -1.27 -1.84
C PHE A 126 14.24 -0.90 -0.72
N ASN A 127 14.69 -0.08 0.21
CA ASN A 127 13.86 0.50 1.27
C ASN A 127 13.91 2.02 1.12
N LEU A 128 12.78 2.63 0.81
CA LEU A 128 12.72 4.03 0.39
C LEU A 128 11.67 4.79 1.19
N ASP A 129 12.00 6.01 1.57
CA ASP A 129 11.06 6.95 2.15
C ASP A 129 10.19 7.57 1.05
N ILE A 130 8.88 7.38 1.17
CA ILE A 130 7.87 7.92 0.27
C ILE A 130 6.94 8.92 0.97
N THR A 131 7.31 9.36 2.17
CA THR A 131 6.52 10.30 2.99
C THR A 131 6.09 11.54 2.21
N PRO A 132 6.94 12.20 1.41
CA PRO A 132 6.52 13.35 0.62
C PRO A 132 5.39 13.03 -0.37
N GLN A 133 5.52 11.92 -1.10
CA GLN A 133 4.52 11.50 -2.09
C GLN A 133 3.21 11.07 -1.42
N MET A 134 3.27 10.39 -0.28
CA MET A 134 2.09 10.01 0.51
C MET A 134 1.35 11.23 1.07
N SER A 135 2.08 12.29 1.43
CA SER A 135 1.50 13.54 1.89
C SER A 135 0.74 14.29 0.80
N GLU A 136 1.15 14.13 -0.46
CA GLU A 136 0.48 14.70 -1.63
C GLU A 136 -0.70 13.85 -2.11
N ALA A 137 -0.62 12.53 -1.92
CA ALA A 137 -1.60 11.56 -2.41
C ALA A 137 -2.16 10.65 -1.30
N PRO A 138 -2.74 11.21 -0.23
CA PRO A 138 -3.19 10.42 0.95
C PRO A 138 -4.38 9.51 0.67
N GLN A 139 -5.15 9.81 -0.35
CA GLN A 139 -6.34 9.07 -0.79
C GLN A 139 -6.11 8.33 -2.10
N GLY A 140 -4.90 7.80 -2.29
CA GLY A 140 -4.51 7.14 -3.53
C GLY A 140 -3.89 8.09 -4.53
N GLY A 141 -3.15 7.54 -5.45
CA GLY A 141 -2.43 8.29 -6.47
C GLY A 141 -1.27 7.50 -7.06
N VAL A 142 -0.34 8.19 -7.66
CA VAL A 142 0.86 7.60 -8.26
C VAL A 142 2.04 7.82 -7.32
N ILE A 143 2.70 6.73 -6.97
CA ILE A 143 3.97 6.73 -6.25
C ILE A 143 5.04 6.30 -7.25
N THR A 144 5.97 7.21 -7.55
CA THR A 144 7.03 6.94 -8.51
C THR A 144 8.37 6.82 -7.80
N VAL A 145 9.05 5.72 -8.05
CA VAL A 145 10.40 5.43 -7.56
C VAL A 145 11.32 5.40 -8.77
N CYS A 146 12.18 6.39 -8.90
CA CYS A 146 13.09 6.56 -10.03
C CYS A 146 14.54 6.29 -9.65
N GLY A 147 15.37 6.03 -10.68
CA GLY A 147 16.82 5.93 -10.51
C GLY A 147 17.27 4.62 -9.87
N LEU A 148 16.42 3.59 -9.91
CA LEU A 148 16.82 2.26 -9.47
C LEU A 148 17.85 1.66 -10.44
N VAL A 149 18.81 0.90 -9.89
CA VAL A 149 19.89 0.30 -10.66
C VAL A 149 20.07 -1.17 -10.27
N ILE A 150 20.19 -2.01 -11.27
CA ILE A 150 20.70 -3.39 -11.14
C ILE A 150 22.01 -3.42 -11.93
N THR A 151 23.13 -3.54 -11.21
CA THR A 151 24.44 -3.54 -11.85
C THR A 151 24.70 -4.83 -12.64
N PRO A 152 25.62 -4.81 -13.63
CA PRO A 152 25.99 -6.02 -14.35
C PRO A 152 26.52 -7.15 -13.45
N GLU A 153 27.18 -6.81 -12.32
CA GLU A 153 27.68 -7.79 -11.35
C GLU A 153 26.53 -8.44 -10.58
N GLU A 154 25.49 -7.68 -10.24
CA GLU A 154 24.29 -8.20 -9.61
C GLU A 154 23.48 -9.08 -10.56
N ALA A 155 23.43 -8.70 -11.83
CA ALA A 155 22.74 -9.44 -12.88
C ALA A 155 23.50 -10.67 -13.36
N SER A 156 24.83 -10.69 -13.21
CA SER A 156 25.71 -11.80 -13.60
C SER A 156 25.88 -12.81 -12.46
N GLY A 157 26.28 -14.03 -12.83
CA GLY A 157 26.52 -15.12 -11.88
C GLY A 157 25.30 -15.93 -11.55
N ASN A 158 25.50 -17.21 -11.24
CA ASN A 158 24.48 -18.10 -10.75
C ASN A 158 24.28 -17.83 -9.23
N ALA A 159 23.06 -18.07 -8.74
CA ALA A 159 22.76 -18.10 -7.31
C ALA A 159 23.42 -19.30 -6.61
N SER A 160 24.74 -19.37 -6.64
CA SER A 160 25.54 -20.34 -5.89
C SER A 160 26.09 -19.68 -4.64
N GLY A 161 25.24 -19.50 -3.68
CA GLY A 161 25.57 -18.94 -2.39
C GLY A 161 24.35 -18.27 -1.81
N PHE A 162 23.74 -18.92 -0.85
CA PHE A 162 22.78 -18.31 0.06
C PHE A 162 23.58 -17.31 0.93
N ASP A 163 23.60 -16.06 0.52
CA ASP A 163 23.88 -14.97 1.44
C ASP A 163 22.53 -14.31 1.74
N VAL A 164 21.76 -15.01 2.55
CA VAL A 164 20.56 -14.45 3.17
C VAL A 164 21.02 -13.94 4.51
N GLU A 165 21.36 -12.69 4.62
CA GLU A 165 21.24 -11.95 5.86
C GLU A 165 19.74 -11.80 6.12
N VAL A 166 19.16 -12.82 6.73
CA VAL A 166 17.82 -12.72 7.34
C VAL A 166 18.01 -12.00 8.65
N GLU A 167 17.90 -10.68 8.67
CA GLU A 167 17.57 -10.00 9.90
C GLU A 167 16.15 -10.45 10.30
N ASP A 168 16.15 -11.37 11.22
CA ASP A 168 15.09 -11.82 12.13
C ASP A 168 13.64 -11.58 11.66
N TRP A 169 13.05 -12.61 11.06
CA TRP A 169 11.60 -12.73 10.95
C TRP A 169 11.10 -13.05 12.37
N GLY A 170 10.49 -12.06 13.04
CA GLY A 170 9.87 -12.26 14.32
C GLY A 170 9.00 -13.53 14.35
N GLU A 171 8.99 -14.20 15.50
CA GLU A 171 8.29 -15.45 15.72
C GLU A 171 6.84 -15.39 15.21
N PHE A 172 6.45 -16.39 14.42
CA PHE A 172 5.07 -16.61 14.03
C PHE A 172 4.27 -16.97 15.28
N GLU A 173 3.39 -16.10 15.74
CA GLU A 173 2.36 -16.46 16.70
C GLU A 173 1.23 -17.18 15.95
N ASP A 174 1.08 -18.48 16.20
CA ASP A 174 -0.10 -19.23 15.81
C ASP A 174 -1.32 -18.72 16.60
N ILE A 175 -2.19 -17.96 15.95
CA ILE A 175 -3.47 -17.55 16.54
C ILE A 175 -4.46 -18.70 16.31
N PRO A 176 -4.88 -19.43 17.37
CA PRO A 176 -5.88 -20.48 17.22
C PRO A 176 -7.22 -19.85 16.80
N LEU A 177 -7.73 -20.24 15.64
CA LEU A 177 -9.10 -19.93 15.22
C LEU A 177 -10.07 -20.73 16.08
N VAL A 178 -10.76 -20.05 17.00
CA VAL A 178 -11.89 -20.62 17.73
C VAL A 178 -13.14 -20.40 16.86
N PHE A 179 -13.73 -21.51 16.38
CA PHE A 179 -15.01 -21.53 15.67
C PHE A 179 -16.16 -21.63 16.68
#